data_1d13be1379dc855d22c753a307cd5732
#
_entry.id   1d13be1379dc855d22c753a307cd5732
#
_cell.length_a   1.000
_cell.length_b   1.000
_cell.length_c   1.000
_cell.angle_alpha   90.00
_cell.angle_beta   90.00
_cell.angle_gamma   90.00
#
_symmetry.space_group_name_H-M   'P 1'
#
loop_
_entity.id
_entity.type
_entity.pdbx_description
1 polymer ?
#
loop_
_entity_poly.entity_id
_entity_poly.type
_entity_poly.pdbx_seq_one_letter_code
_entity_poly.pdbx_strand_id
1 'polypeptide(L)'
;SMVDVGDQAPDFELVDTELKFRKLEEFKGKKVVISFFVAASSPVCEVELCTFRDSLNQISELGAQVIAISNDGPFANKAFAEKNNYNFPVLGDYQSKTIRDYDVLLPDLLHVKNYNAAKRSVFILNEEHRVIWKWVVDDPLKEPNYEEIMQILKSN
;
A
#
# COMPACT_ATOMS: atom_id res chain seq x y z
N SER A 1 -16.94 4.07 -7.49
CA SER A 1 -17.45 4.13 -6.13
C SER A 1 -16.31 4.15 -5.13
N MET A 2 -16.50 4.88 -4.04
CA MET A 2 -15.49 4.98 -3.00
C MET A 2 -15.47 3.72 -2.13
N VAL A 3 -14.29 3.37 -1.64
CA VAL A 3 -14.14 2.32 -0.64
C VAL A 3 -14.07 2.98 0.73
N ASP A 4 -15.07 2.74 1.57
CA ASP A 4 -15.21 3.39 2.86
C ASP A 4 -14.95 2.44 4.03
N VAL A 5 -14.75 3.01 5.22
CA VAL A 5 -14.69 2.23 6.45
C VAL A 5 -15.98 1.42 6.60
N GLY A 6 -15.83 0.13 6.88
CA GLY A 6 -16.93 -0.82 6.96
C GLY A 6 -17.12 -1.67 5.71
N ASP A 7 -16.61 -1.24 4.56
CA ASP A 7 -16.73 -1.99 3.33
C ASP A 7 -15.77 -3.18 3.29
N GLN A 8 -16.16 -4.21 2.57
CA GLN A 8 -15.25 -5.29 2.21
C GLN A 8 -14.19 -4.73 1.27
N ALA A 9 -12.92 -4.93 1.59
CA ALA A 9 -11.83 -4.46 0.74
C ALA A 9 -11.85 -5.19 -0.60
N PRO A 10 -11.67 -4.50 -1.74
CA PRO A 10 -11.56 -5.16 -3.04
C PRO A 10 -10.39 -6.15 -3.06
N ASP A 11 -10.64 -7.35 -3.57
CA ASP A 11 -9.60 -8.34 -3.81
C ASP A 11 -8.66 -7.87 -4.90
N PHE A 12 -7.46 -8.42 -4.90
CA PHE A 12 -6.50 -8.17 -5.98
C PHE A 12 -5.62 -9.39 -6.22
N GLU A 13 -5.02 -9.41 -7.38
CA GLU A 13 -3.97 -10.35 -7.75
C GLU A 13 -2.90 -9.54 -8.49
N LEU A 14 -1.76 -9.31 -7.83
CA LEU A 14 -0.72 -8.42 -8.32
C LEU A 14 0.65 -9.09 -8.27
N VAL A 15 1.52 -8.71 -9.22
CA VAL A 15 2.85 -9.28 -9.32
C VAL A 15 3.78 -8.70 -8.25
N ASP A 16 4.56 -9.57 -7.59
CA ASP A 16 5.58 -9.17 -6.64
C ASP A 16 6.96 -9.00 -7.32
N THR A 17 7.98 -8.71 -6.52
CA THR A 17 9.33 -8.48 -7.02
C THR A 17 10.05 -9.75 -7.51
N GLU A 18 9.49 -10.91 -7.24
CA GLU A 18 9.99 -12.21 -7.71
C GLU A 18 9.17 -12.77 -8.87
N LEU A 19 8.36 -11.92 -9.53
CA LEU A 19 7.49 -12.26 -10.66
C LEU A 19 6.40 -13.27 -10.31
N LYS A 20 6.02 -13.35 -9.04
CA LYS A 20 4.91 -14.19 -8.58
C LYS A 20 3.69 -13.33 -8.35
N PHE A 21 2.52 -13.86 -8.70
CA PHE A 21 1.27 -13.18 -8.39
C PHE A 21 0.88 -13.44 -6.94
N ARG A 22 0.52 -12.36 -6.25
CA ARG A 22 0.11 -12.37 -4.85
C ARG A 22 -1.33 -11.87 -4.75
N LYS A 23 -2.11 -12.49 -3.89
CA LYS A 23 -3.52 -12.18 -3.69
C LYS A 23 -3.75 -11.67 -2.27
N LEU A 24 -4.71 -10.77 -2.10
CA LEU A 24 -5.13 -10.33 -0.76
C LEU A 24 -5.57 -11.52 0.09
N GLU A 25 -6.24 -12.49 -0.52
CA GLU A 25 -6.74 -13.69 0.15
C GLU A 25 -5.65 -14.48 0.90
N GLU A 26 -4.39 -14.42 0.46
CA GLU A 26 -3.28 -15.09 1.16
C GLU A 26 -3.14 -14.64 2.61
N PHE A 27 -3.60 -13.43 2.91
CA PHE A 27 -3.46 -12.82 4.23
C PHE A 27 -4.75 -12.87 5.04
N LYS A 28 -5.71 -13.69 4.63
CA LYS A 28 -6.97 -13.85 5.36
C LYS A 28 -6.70 -14.33 6.78
N GLY A 29 -7.40 -13.75 7.74
CA GLY A 29 -7.16 -14.03 9.16
C GLY A 29 -6.13 -13.13 9.79
N LYS A 30 -5.46 -12.30 9.01
CA LYS A 30 -4.55 -11.26 9.50
C LYS A 30 -5.10 -9.88 9.17
N LYS A 31 -4.83 -8.93 10.05
CA LYS A 31 -4.99 -7.51 9.69
C LYS A 31 -4.01 -7.19 8.57
N VAL A 32 -4.39 -6.28 7.69
CA VAL A 32 -3.53 -5.87 6.56
C VAL A 32 -3.42 -4.35 6.56
N VAL A 33 -2.20 -3.86 6.42
CA VAL A 33 -1.91 -2.45 6.17
C VAL A 33 -1.50 -2.35 4.71
N ILE A 34 -2.37 -1.76 3.89
CA ILE A 34 -2.08 -1.52 2.48
C ILE A 34 -1.59 -0.10 2.33
N SER A 35 -0.34 0.07 1.88
CA SER A 35 0.24 1.36 1.55
C SER A 35 0.31 1.51 0.04
N PHE A 36 -0.56 2.34 -0.53
CA PHE A 36 -0.42 2.75 -1.93
C PHE A 36 0.61 3.86 -2.00
N PHE A 37 1.64 3.69 -2.79
CA PHE A 37 2.67 4.70 -2.96
C PHE A 37 2.70 5.19 -4.41
N VAL A 38 3.21 6.40 -4.58
CA VAL A 38 3.09 7.15 -5.83
C VAL A 38 3.99 6.56 -6.91
N ALA A 39 5.27 6.37 -6.59
CA ALA A 39 6.25 5.86 -7.56
C ALA A 39 7.46 5.27 -6.85
N ALA A 40 7.99 4.17 -7.39
CA ALA A 40 9.24 3.58 -6.93
C ALA A 40 10.37 4.61 -7.02
N SER A 41 11.22 4.65 -6.00
CA SER A 41 12.38 5.56 -5.89
C SER A 41 12.04 7.02 -5.72
N SER A 42 10.78 7.40 -5.51
CA SER A 42 10.43 8.77 -5.14
C SER A 42 10.80 9.01 -3.67
N PRO A 43 11.36 10.20 -3.31
CA PRO A 43 11.91 10.41 -1.97
C PRO A 43 10.93 10.24 -0.82
N VAL A 44 9.71 10.76 -0.95
CA VAL A 44 8.69 10.66 0.12
C VAL A 44 8.20 9.22 0.26
N CYS A 45 8.03 8.51 -0.86
CA CYS A 45 7.66 7.11 -0.82
C CYS A 45 8.73 6.27 -0.13
N GLU A 46 10.00 6.59 -0.37
CA GLU A 46 11.12 5.89 0.27
C GLU A 46 11.08 6.08 1.79
N VAL A 47 10.84 7.31 2.27
CA VAL A 47 10.73 7.60 3.71
C VAL A 47 9.57 6.85 4.34
N GLU A 48 8.38 6.88 3.72
CA GLU A 48 7.19 6.18 4.22
C GLU A 48 7.42 4.67 4.34
N LEU A 49 7.88 4.04 3.26
CA LEU A 49 8.08 2.60 3.25
C LEU A 49 9.23 2.18 4.17
N CYS A 50 10.26 3.00 4.34
CA CYS A 50 11.31 2.76 5.33
C CYS A 50 10.76 2.83 6.77
N THR A 51 9.81 3.72 7.03
CA THR A 51 9.13 3.77 8.33
C THR A 51 8.37 2.46 8.60
N PHE A 52 7.63 1.96 7.63
CA PHE A 52 6.96 0.66 7.76
C PHE A 52 7.96 -0.49 7.92
N ARG A 53 9.06 -0.48 7.17
CA ARG A 53 10.13 -1.47 7.32
C ARG A 53 10.65 -1.52 8.74
N ASP A 54 10.96 -0.34 9.32
CA ASP A 54 11.54 -0.24 10.65
C ASP A 54 10.54 -0.64 11.74
N SER A 55 9.25 -0.50 11.48
CA SER A 55 8.17 -0.85 12.41
C SER A 55 7.62 -2.26 12.20
N LEU A 56 8.14 -3.01 11.23
CA LEU A 56 7.51 -4.27 10.80
C LEU A 56 7.38 -5.30 11.93
N ASN A 57 8.40 -5.41 12.79
CA ASN A 57 8.33 -6.36 13.90
C ASN A 57 7.16 -6.05 14.84
N GLN A 58 6.97 -4.77 15.17
CA GLN A 58 5.85 -4.34 16.01
C GLN A 58 4.51 -4.61 15.33
N ILE A 59 4.41 -4.30 14.03
CA ILE A 59 3.19 -4.52 13.24
C ILE A 59 2.87 -6.01 13.19
N SER A 60 3.87 -6.86 12.95
CA SER A 60 3.70 -8.31 12.91
C SER A 60 3.25 -8.88 14.25
N GLU A 61 3.80 -8.37 15.36
CA GLU A 61 3.38 -8.77 16.71
C GLU A 61 1.91 -8.44 17.01
N LEU A 62 1.37 -7.44 16.33
CA LEU A 62 -0.04 -7.07 16.42
C LEU A 62 -0.93 -7.89 15.47
N GLY A 63 -0.36 -8.89 14.80
CA GLY A 63 -1.10 -9.76 13.88
C GLY A 63 -1.40 -9.14 12.53
N ALA A 64 -0.59 -8.17 12.10
CA ALA A 64 -0.81 -7.45 10.86
C ALA A 64 0.31 -7.69 9.83
N GLN A 65 -0.06 -7.61 8.56
CA GLN A 65 0.82 -7.70 7.40
C GLN A 65 0.83 -6.37 6.66
N VAL A 66 2.01 -5.88 6.32
CA VAL A 66 2.16 -4.71 5.45
C VAL A 66 2.26 -5.17 4.00
N ILE A 67 1.56 -4.47 3.11
CA ILE A 67 1.65 -4.65 1.66
C ILE A 67 1.77 -3.26 1.03
N ALA A 68 2.76 -3.06 0.16
CA ALA A 68 2.92 -1.82 -0.58
C ALA A 68 2.53 -2.04 -2.05
N ILE A 69 1.79 -1.09 -2.62
CA ILE A 69 1.27 -1.18 -4.00
C ILE A 69 1.51 0.13 -4.73
N SER A 70 2.05 0.04 -5.95
CA SER A 70 2.13 1.16 -6.89
C SER A 70 1.79 0.68 -8.30
N ASN A 71 1.71 1.60 -9.26
CA ASN A 71 1.52 1.20 -10.66
C ASN A 71 2.84 0.93 -11.39
N ASP A 72 3.95 0.83 -10.65
CA ASP A 72 5.23 0.44 -11.25
C ASP A 72 5.24 -1.03 -11.62
N GLY A 73 6.11 -1.39 -12.55
CA GLY A 73 6.35 -2.79 -12.88
C GLY A 73 7.25 -3.49 -11.86
N PRO A 74 7.37 -4.83 -11.96
CA PRO A 74 8.11 -5.60 -10.95
C PRO A 74 9.61 -5.34 -10.92
N PHE A 75 10.22 -4.97 -12.04
CA PHE A 75 11.67 -4.67 -12.06
C PHE A 75 11.98 -3.37 -11.31
N ALA A 76 11.18 -2.32 -11.51
CA ALA A 76 11.35 -1.07 -10.78
C ALA A 76 11.12 -1.29 -9.28
N ASN A 77 10.08 -2.02 -8.93
CA ASN A 77 9.78 -2.35 -7.53
C ASN A 77 10.88 -3.21 -6.89
N LYS A 78 11.45 -4.14 -7.64
CA LYS A 78 12.55 -4.96 -7.14
C LYS A 78 13.77 -4.12 -6.78
N ALA A 79 14.19 -3.24 -7.70
CA ALA A 79 15.33 -2.34 -7.44
C ALA A 79 15.07 -1.46 -6.22
N PHE A 80 13.87 -0.92 -6.10
CA PHE A 80 13.46 -0.08 -4.98
C PHE A 80 13.47 -0.85 -3.65
N ALA A 81 12.91 -2.05 -3.63
CA ALA A 81 12.83 -2.89 -2.45
C ALA A 81 14.23 -3.37 -2.01
N GLU A 82 15.09 -3.75 -2.94
CA GLU A 82 16.45 -4.21 -2.63
C GLU A 82 17.31 -3.09 -2.08
N LYS A 83 17.24 -1.90 -2.67
CA LYS A 83 17.98 -0.73 -2.20
C LYS A 83 17.67 -0.42 -0.73
N ASN A 84 16.42 -0.59 -0.33
CA ASN A 84 15.95 -0.19 0.99
C ASN A 84 15.71 -1.38 1.94
N ASN A 85 16.00 -2.59 1.51
CA ASN A 85 15.81 -3.81 2.30
C ASN A 85 14.38 -3.95 2.82
N TYR A 86 13.39 -3.69 1.99
CA TYR A 86 12.00 -3.88 2.37
C TYR A 86 11.70 -5.35 2.58
N ASN A 87 11.13 -5.69 3.74
CA ASN A 87 10.85 -7.05 4.19
C ASN A 87 9.34 -7.34 4.20
N PHE A 88 8.61 -6.70 3.33
CA PHE A 88 7.19 -6.89 3.07
C PHE A 88 6.95 -6.90 1.56
N PRO A 89 5.83 -7.48 1.08
CA PRO A 89 5.53 -7.49 -0.35
C PRO A 89 5.41 -6.09 -0.93
N VAL A 90 6.06 -5.87 -2.07
CA VAL A 90 5.93 -4.67 -2.89
C VAL A 90 5.34 -5.12 -4.22
N LEU A 91 4.11 -4.73 -4.50
CA LEU A 91 3.31 -5.25 -5.60
C LEU A 91 3.12 -4.21 -6.69
N GLY A 92 3.14 -4.68 -7.94
CA GLY A 92 2.99 -3.84 -9.11
C GLY A 92 1.60 -3.94 -9.73
N ASP A 93 0.86 -2.85 -9.65
CA ASP A 93 -0.45 -2.70 -10.28
C ASP A 93 -0.31 -1.90 -11.58
N TYR A 94 0.51 -2.42 -12.51
CA TYR A 94 0.89 -1.69 -13.72
C TYR A 94 -0.27 -1.41 -14.66
N GLN A 95 -1.41 -2.09 -14.51
CA GLN A 95 -2.65 -1.78 -15.24
C GLN A 95 -3.56 -0.83 -14.48
N SER A 96 -3.19 -0.43 -13.27
CA SER A 96 -3.97 0.46 -12.40
C SER A 96 -5.36 -0.06 -12.02
N LYS A 97 -5.59 -1.37 -12.12
CA LYS A 97 -6.91 -1.95 -11.81
C LYS A 97 -7.21 -1.86 -10.31
N THR A 98 -6.29 -2.29 -9.46
CA THR A 98 -6.45 -2.24 -8.00
C THR A 98 -6.50 -0.80 -7.52
N ILE A 99 -5.66 0.06 -8.07
CA ILE A 99 -5.67 1.51 -7.78
C ILE A 99 -7.06 2.10 -8.06
N ARG A 100 -7.69 1.71 -9.17
CA ARG A 100 -9.04 2.16 -9.49
C ARG A 100 -10.10 1.53 -8.60
N ASP A 101 -9.96 0.24 -8.29
CA ASP A 101 -10.90 -0.46 -7.40
C ASP A 101 -10.94 0.16 -6.01
N TYR A 102 -9.81 0.67 -5.52
CA TYR A 102 -9.71 1.36 -4.23
C TYR A 102 -9.98 2.87 -4.34
N ASP A 103 -10.30 3.37 -5.53
CA ASP A 103 -10.59 4.78 -5.80
C ASP A 103 -9.43 5.72 -5.38
N VAL A 104 -8.21 5.32 -5.69
CA VAL A 104 -7.01 6.08 -5.37
C VAL A 104 -6.16 6.41 -6.60
N LEU A 105 -6.79 6.53 -7.77
CA LEU A 105 -6.07 6.92 -8.98
C LEU A 105 -5.69 8.40 -8.92
N LEU A 106 -4.41 8.69 -9.12
CA LEU A 106 -3.86 10.03 -9.26
C LEU A 106 -3.48 10.24 -10.74
N PRO A 107 -4.31 10.95 -11.51
CA PRO A 107 -4.01 11.17 -12.92
C PRO A 107 -2.96 12.27 -13.10
N ASP A 108 -2.22 12.19 -14.19
CA ASP A 108 -1.31 13.24 -14.64
C ASP A 108 -0.34 13.69 -13.53
N LEU A 109 0.37 12.72 -12.96
CA LEU A 109 1.34 12.97 -11.89
C LEU A 109 2.32 14.07 -12.30
N LEU A 110 2.47 15.08 -11.43
CA LEU A 110 3.36 16.22 -11.65
C LEU A 110 3.08 16.94 -12.97
N HIS A 111 1.80 16.97 -13.39
CA HIS A 111 1.33 17.59 -14.65
C HIS A 111 1.86 16.91 -15.92
N VAL A 112 2.38 15.69 -15.79
CA VAL A 112 2.79 14.90 -16.96
C VAL A 112 1.57 14.16 -17.50
N LYS A 113 1.15 14.55 -18.70
CA LYS A 113 -0.06 14.02 -19.33
C LYS A 113 -0.05 12.50 -19.42
N ASN A 114 -1.11 11.86 -18.95
CA ASN A 114 -1.32 10.42 -18.96
C ASN A 114 -0.35 9.62 -18.07
N TYR A 115 0.46 10.29 -17.25
CA TYR A 115 1.27 9.62 -16.26
C TYR A 115 0.41 9.37 -15.01
N ASN A 116 -0.26 8.23 -14.98
CA ASN A 116 -1.12 7.86 -13.88
C ASN A 116 -0.31 7.17 -12.76
N ALA A 117 -0.69 7.46 -11.53
CA ALA A 117 -0.07 6.89 -10.35
C ALA A 117 -1.15 6.57 -9.30
N ALA A 118 -0.75 6.06 -8.16
CA ALA A 118 -1.64 5.95 -7.02
C ALA A 118 -1.55 7.21 -6.17
N LYS A 119 -2.69 7.68 -5.64
CA LYS A 119 -2.67 8.65 -4.55
C LYS A 119 -1.98 8.01 -3.37
N ARG A 120 -1.16 8.79 -2.66
CA ARG A 120 -0.58 8.31 -1.42
C ARG A 120 -1.71 8.02 -0.44
N SER A 121 -1.80 6.78 -0.02
CA SER A 121 -2.93 6.34 0.81
C SER A 121 -2.57 5.10 1.61
N VAL A 122 -3.26 4.94 2.74
CA VAL A 122 -3.13 3.77 3.59
C VAL A 122 -4.52 3.28 3.95
N PHE A 123 -4.73 1.98 3.78
CA PHE A 123 -5.95 1.30 4.20
C PHE A 123 -5.58 0.24 5.24
N ILE A 124 -6.28 0.21 6.36
CA ILE A 124 -6.11 -0.84 7.36
C ILE A 124 -7.35 -1.73 7.31
N LEU A 125 -7.11 -3.03 7.16
CA LEU A 125 -8.16 -4.05 7.09
C LEU A 125 -8.11 -4.91 8.35
N ASN A 126 -9.28 -5.33 8.82
CA ASN A 126 -9.36 -6.32 9.88
C ASN A 126 -9.10 -7.74 9.35
N GLU A 127 -9.23 -8.75 10.20
CA GLU A 127 -8.95 -10.14 9.84
C GLU A 127 -9.87 -10.69 8.76
N GLU A 128 -11.09 -10.14 8.63
CA GLU A 128 -12.05 -10.48 7.57
C GLU A 128 -11.90 -9.58 6.34
N HIS A 129 -10.86 -8.74 6.34
CA HIS A 129 -10.53 -7.80 5.27
C HIS A 129 -11.60 -6.73 5.01
N ARG A 130 -12.30 -6.32 6.08
CA ARG A 130 -13.09 -5.10 6.02
C ARG A 130 -12.21 -3.91 6.36
N VAL A 131 -12.45 -2.80 5.68
CA VAL A 131 -11.71 -1.55 5.94
C VAL A 131 -12.13 -1.01 7.31
N ILE A 132 -11.17 -0.85 8.22
CA ILE A 132 -11.41 -0.28 9.56
C ILE A 132 -10.85 1.13 9.70
N TRP A 133 -9.97 1.54 8.80
CA TRP A 133 -9.39 2.88 8.78
C TRP A 133 -8.83 3.16 7.39
N LYS A 134 -8.92 4.40 6.94
CA LYS A 134 -8.27 4.82 5.70
C LYS A 134 -7.77 6.25 5.81
N TRP A 135 -6.72 6.52 5.07
CA TRP A 135 -6.15 7.85 4.89
C TRP A 135 -5.79 7.99 3.42
N VAL A 136 -6.32 9.02 2.75
CA VAL A 136 -6.11 9.27 1.32
C VAL A 136 -5.83 10.74 1.12
N VAL A 137 -4.75 11.09 0.43
CA VAL A 137 -4.40 12.49 0.16
C VAL A 137 -4.05 12.67 -1.31
N ASP A 138 -4.32 13.87 -1.82
CA ASP A 138 -3.96 14.25 -3.19
C ASP A 138 -2.51 14.72 -3.28
N ASP A 139 -1.98 15.30 -2.20
CA ASP A 139 -0.62 15.82 -2.16
C ASP A 139 0.38 14.67 -1.99
N PRO A 140 1.22 14.38 -3.01
CA PRO A 140 2.14 13.25 -2.93
C PRO A 140 3.30 13.45 -1.94
N LEU A 141 3.43 14.65 -1.36
CA LEU A 141 4.50 14.96 -0.39
C LEU A 141 4.07 14.70 1.06
N LYS A 142 2.78 14.45 1.32
CA LYS A 142 2.32 14.21 2.69
C LYS A 142 2.53 12.76 3.09
N GLU A 143 2.88 12.57 4.38
CA GLU A 143 2.98 11.25 5.00
C GLU A 143 1.80 11.02 5.94
N PRO A 144 1.45 9.75 6.19
CA PRO A 144 0.40 9.43 7.16
C PRO A 144 0.89 9.65 8.60
N ASN A 145 -0.05 9.69 9.53
CA ASN A 145 0.26 9.66 10.95
C ASN A 145 0.53 8.22 11.39
N TYR A 146 1.79 7.87 11.53
CA TYR A 146 2.22 6.50 11.86
C TYR A 146 1.77 6.07 13.26
N GLU A 147 1.73 7.00 14.22
CA GLU A 147 1.24 6.71 15.57
C GLU A 147 -0.23 6.33 15.55
N GLU A 148 -1.03 7.01 14.75
CA GLU A 148 -2.44 6.69 14.59
C GLU A 148 -2.62 5.29 13.99
N ILE A 149 -1.83 4.95 12.97
CA ILE A 149 -1.85 3.60 12.38
C ILE A 149 -1.58 2.55 13.47
N MET A 150 -0.54 2.76 14.27
CA MET A 150 -0.22 1.83 15.35
C MET A 150 -1.33 1.72 16.38
N GLN A 151 -1.98 2.83 16.73
CA GLN A 151 -3.10 2.82 17.65
C GLN A 151 -4.30 2.04 17.10
N ILE A 152 -4.62 2.22 15.82
CA ILE A 152 -5.70 1.45 15.17
C ILE A 152 -5.39 -0.05 15.22
N LEU A 153 -4.15 -0.44 14.95
CA LEU A 153 -3.75 -1.85 14.99
C LEU A 153 -3.82 -2.42 16.41
N LYS A 154 -3.48 -1.63 17.43
CA LYS A 154 -3.54 -2.07 18.83
C LYS A 154 -4.97 -2.20 19.36
N SER A 155 -5.88 -1.37 18.85
CA SER A 155 -7.26 -1.28 19.35
C SER A 155 -8.21 -2.30 18.72
N ASN A 156 -7.75 -3.03 17.73
CA ASN A 156 -8.63 -3.93 16.95
C ASN A 156 -8.14 -5.38 16.89
#